data_5f1701f9dd8b066ae847cdf51e182bf9
#
_entry.id   5f1701f9dd8b066ae847cdf51e182bf9
#
_cell.length_a   1.000
_cell.length_b   1.000
_cell.length_c   1.000
_cell.angle_alpha   90.00
_cell.angle_beta   90.00
_cell.angle_gamma   90.00
#
_symmetry.space_group_name_H-M   'P 1'
#
loop_
_entity.id
_entity.type
_entity.pdbx_description
1 polymer ?
#
loop_
_entity_poly.entity_id
_entity_poly.type
_entity_poly.pdbx_seq_one_letter_code
_entity_poly.pdbx_strand_id
1 'polypeptide(L)'
;LGQYYPADSVIHKLDPRVKLFGTLIYIISLFVFKGLPAFLLATLFLIVVIRLSKVPFSYMVKGLKSIIVLMIITGIFNLFLTQGEVLVQFWIFKITYEGIKSAILMVVRLIYLIVGTSVMTLTTTPNQLTDGLEKALMPFSKIKVPVHEIAMMMSIALRFIPILVEETDKIMKAQMARGADFESGNIIKKAKAMIPLLVPL
;
A
#
# COMPACT_ATOMS: atom_id res chain seq x y z
N LEU A 1 6.94 -10.76 -5.79
CA LEU A 1 7.21 -10.13 -4.50
C LEU A 1 7.64 -8.68 -4.73
N GLY A 2 6.79 -7.72 -4.34
CA GLY A 2 7.03 -6.28 -4.47
C GLY A 2 6.59 -5.71 -5.83
N GLN A 3 5.82 -4.63 -5.77
CA GLN A 3 5.33 -3.93 -6.97
C GLN A 3 6.35 -2.87 -7.44
N TYR A 4 7.66 -3.11 -7.21
CA TYR A 4 8.71 -2.19 -7.67
C TYR A 4 8.75 -2.13 -9.19
N TYR A 5 8.70 -0.91 -9.73
CA TYR A 5 8.83 -0.65 -11.16
C TYR A 5 10.24 -0.13 -11.45
N PRO A 6 11.11 -0.89 -12.14
CA PRO A 6 12.47 -0.46 -12.43
C PRO A 6 12.44 0.67 -13.48
N ALA A 7 12.73 1.89 -13.04
CA ALA A 7 12.89 3.05 -13.92
C ALA A 7 13.99 3.97 -13.39
N ASP A 8 14.75 4.54 -14.31
CA ASP A 8 15.75 5.56 -13.99
C ASP A 8 15.09 6.93 -13.87
N SER A 9 14.75 7.29 -12.63
CA SER A 9 14.18 8.60 -12.32
C SER A 9 14.81 9.24 -11.09
N VAL A 10 14.61 10.55 -10.95
CA VAL A 10 15.10 11.31 -9.79
C VAL A 10 14.53 10.73 -8.49
N ILE A 11 13.24 10.34 -8.52
CA ILE A 11 12.55 9.76 -7.35
C ILE A 11 13.18 8.40 -6.96
N HIS A 12 13.57 7.55 -7.94
CA HIS A 12 14.21 6.26 -7.63
C HIS A 12 15.55 6.43 -6.94
N LYS A 13 16.31 7.47 -7.29
CA LYS A 13 17.65 7.78 -6.74
C LYS A 13 17.62 8.52 -5.40
N LEU A 14 16.46 9.00 -4.96
CA LEU A 14 16.30 9.65 -3.67
C LEU A 14 16.57 8.68 -2.52
N ASP A 15 17.15 9.21 -1.43
CA ASP A 15 17.35 8.46 -0.19
C ASP A 15 16.01 7.90 0.32
N PRO A 16 15.94 6.61 0.68
CA PRO A 16 14.71 5.98 1.17
C PRO A 16 14.10 6.68 2.38
N ARG A 17 14.91 7.31 3.23
CA ARG A 17 14.41 8.12 4.36
C ARG A 17 13.57 9.30 3.87
N VAL A 18 14.08 10.04 2.87
CA VAL A 18 13.38 11.21 2.33
C VAL A 18 12.06 10.81 1.70
N LYS A 19 12.00 9.67 1.00
CA LYS A 19 10.77 9.12 0.46
C LYS A 19 9.78 8.75 1.56
N LEU A 20 10.25 8.09 2.62
CA LEU A 20 9.43 7.64 3.73
C LEU A 20 8.85 8.84 4.49
N PHE A 21 9.68 9.80 4.90
CA PHE A 21 9.22 11.01 5.58
C PHE A 21 8.36 11.89 4.68
N GLY A 22 8.73 12.05 3.41
CA GLY A 22 7.96 12.81 2.44
C GLY A 22 6.56 12.23 2.25
N THR A 23 6.44 10.90 2.14
CA THR A 23 5.15 10.22 2.04
C THR A 23 4.34 10.37 3.33
N LEU A 24 4.98 10.27 4.49
CA LEU A 24 4.32 10.44 5.79
C LEU A 24 3.78 11.87 5.96
N ILE A 25 4.60 12.88 5.65
CA ILE A 25 4.19 14.30 5.69
C ILE A 25 3.05 14.55 4.71
N TYR A 26 3.12 13.97 3.51
CA TYR A 26 2.07 14.07 2.52
C TYR A 26 0.75 13.47 3.03
N ILE A 27 0.77 12.28 3.62
CA ILE A 27 -0.41 11.64 4.21
C ILE A 27 -1.00 12.54 5.31
N ILE A 28 -0.17 13.00 6.24
CA ILE A 28 -0.61 13.88 7.33
C ILE A 28 -1.22 15.17 6.78
N SER A 29 -0.59 15.78 5.78
CA SER A 29 -1.07 17.01 5.17
C SER A 29 -2.47 16.88 4.57
N LEU A 30 -2.79 15.75 3.93
CA LEU A 30 -4.11 15.47 3.38
C LEU A 30 -5.23 15.42 4.43
N PHE A 31 -4.89 15.07 5.69
CA PHE A 31 -5.87 15.05 6.79
C PHE A 31 -5.96 16.36 7.55
N VAL A 32 -4.83 17.06 7.73
CA VAL A 32 -4.75 18.29 8.51
C VAL A 32 -5.34 19.46 7.72
N PHE A 33 -4.98 19.59 6.45
CA PHE A 33 -5.45 20.69 5.63
C PHE A 33 -6.82 20.40 5.04
N LYS A 34 -7.75 21.33 5.28
CA LYS A 34 -9.13 21.30 4.78
C LYS A 34 -9.34 22.44 3.78
N GLY A 35 -10.14 22.17 2.77
CA GLY A 35 -10.56 23.17 1.79
C GLY A 35 -9.91 23.02 0.42
N LEU A 36 -10.45 23.76 -0.54
CA LEU A 36 -10.10 23.70 -1.96
C LEU A 36 -8.61 24.00 -2.24
N PRO A 37 -7.98 25.02 -1.62
CA PRO A 37 -6.57 25.32 -1.89
C PRO A 37 -5.63 24.19 -1.47
N ALA A 38 -5.94 23.44 -0.40
CA ALA A 38 -5.15 22.30 0.02
C ALA A 38 -5.17 21.16 -1.01
N PHE A 39 -6.33 20.89 -1.58
CA PHE A 39 -6.47 19.90 -2.64
C PHE A 39 -5.77 20.31 -3.94
N LEU A 40 -5.80 21.58 -4.30
CA LEU A 40 -5.05 22.09 -5.46
C LEU A 40 -3.55 21.93 -5.26
N LEU A 41 -3.02 22.23 -4.08
CA LEU A 41 -1.60 22.08 -3.76
C LEU A 41 -1.20 20.60 -3.75
N ALA A 42 -2.02 19.72 -3.19
CA ALA A 42 -1.82 18.28 -3.22
C ALA A 42 -1.85 17.72 -4.65
N THR A 43 -2.74 18.22 -5.51
CA THR A 43 -2.80 17.86 -6.94
C THR A 43 -1.51 18.24 -7.66
N LEU A 44 -1.07 19.50 -7.48
CA LEU A 44 0.17 19.97 -8.08
C LEU A 44 1.37 19.14 -7.64
N PHE A 45 1.46 18.86 -6.33
CA PHE A 45 2.51 18.01 -5.78
C PHE A 45 2.48 16.62 -6.40
N LEU A 46 1.32 15.95 -6.47
CA LEU A 46 1.17 14.65 -7.09
C LEU A 46 1.57 14.64 -8.56
N ILE A 47 1.13 15.65 -9.34
CA ILE A 47 1.48 15.75 -10.76
C ILE A 47 3.01 15.82 -10.92
N VAL A 48 3.66 16.67 -10.13
CA VAL A 48 5.13 16.82 -10.16
C VAL A 48 5.81 15.50 -9.79
N VAL A 49 5.39 14.85 -8.71
CA VAL A 49 5.99 13.60 -8.24
C VAL A 49 5.78 12.46 -9.26
N ILE A 50 4.58 12.33 -9.83
CA ILE A 50 4.28 11.33 -10.87
C ILE A 50 5.15 11.57 -12.12
N ARG A 51 5.26 12.82 -12.59
CA ARG A 51 6.11 13.16 -13.74
C ARG A 51 7.57 12.84 -13.48
N LEU A 52 8.08 13.19 -12.29
CA LEU A 52 9.47 12.92 -11.91
C LEU A 52 9.74 11.43 -11.66
N SER A 53 8.74 10.63 -11.29
CA SER A 53 8.90 9.19 -11.06
C SER A 53 9.06 8.38 -12.34
N LYS A 54 8.62 8.90 -13.50
CA LYS A 54 8.57 8.19 -14.79
C LYS A 54 7.84 6.85 -14.75
N VAL A 55 7.00 6.62 -13.73
CA VAL A 55 6.19 5.41 -13.62
C VAL A 55 4.90 5.61 -14.42
N PRO A 56 4.49 4.64 -15.26
CA PRO A 56 3.24 4.74 -16.01
C PRO A 56 2.04 4.84 -15.06
N PHE A 57 1.16 5.80 -15.30
CA PHE A 57 -0.04 6.04 -14.49
C PHE A 57 -0.92 4.80 -14.34
N SER A 58 -0.93 3.93 -15.35
CA SER A 58 -1.67 2.67 -15.34
C SER A 58 -1.31 1.76 -14.15
N TYR A 59 -0.04 1.74 -13.72
CA TYR A 59 0.39 0.94 -12.56
C TYR A 59 -0.12 1.51 -11.24
N MET A 60 -0.20 2.85 -11.13
CA MET A 60 -0.74 3.52 -9.94
C MET A 60 -2.24 3.30 -9.80
N VAL A 61 -2.98 3.34 -10.93
CA VAL A 61 -4.44 3.10 -10.98
C VAL A 61 -4.81 1.66 -10.65
N LYS A 62 -3.92 0.69 -10.87
CA LYS A 62 -4.18 -0.70 -10.44
C LYS A 62 -4.44 -0.81 -8.94
N GLY A 63 -3.78 0.01 -8.11
CA GLY A 63 -4.06 0.10 -6.69
C GLY A 63 -5.46 0.61 -6.37
N LEU A 64 -6.00 1.53 -7.18
CA LEU A 64 -7.36 2.04 -7.04
C LEU A 64 -8.41 0.95 -7.27
N LYS A 65 -8.20 0.06 -8.25
CA LYS A 65 -9.14 -1.01 -8.58
C LYS A 65 -9.46 -1.90 -7.37
N SER A 66 -8.48 -2.21 -6.55
CA SER A 66 -8.67 -3.04 -5.35
C SER A 66 -9.50 -2.35 -4.26
N ILE A 67 -9.57 -1.02 -4.28
CA ILE A 67 -10.19 -0.22 -3.20
C ILE A 67 -11.47 0.49 -3.69
N ILE A 68 -11.84 0.31 -4.96
CA ILE A 68 -13.06 0.92 -5.53
C ILE A 68 -14.30 0.64 -4.66
N VAL A 69 -14.47 -0.59 -4.20
CA VAL A 69 -15.61 -0.97 -3.37
C VAL A 69 -15.62 -0.16 -2.06
N LEU A 70 -14.46 -0.02 -1.41
CA LEU A 70 -14.34 0.78 -0.20
C LEU A 70 -14.62 2.26 -0.46
N MET A 71 -14.16 2.79 -1.60
CA MET A 71 -14.42 4.18 -1.99
C MET A 71 -15.92 4.45 -2.21
N ILE A 72 -16.62 3.51 -2.89
CA ILE A 72 -18.07 3.60 -3.10
C ILE A 72 -18.81 3.54 -1.76
N ILE A 73 -18.48 2.58 -0.91
CA ILE A 73 -19.09 2.44 0.41
C ILE A 73 -18.89 3.72 1.23
N THR A 74 -17.64 4.20 1.32
CA THR A 74 -17.32 5.42 2.08
C THR A 74 -18.03 6.66 1.52
N GLY A 75 -18.10 6.78 0.19
CA GLY A 75 -18.84 7.85 -0.48
C GLY A 75 -20.34 7.83 -0.14
N ILE A 76 -20.96 6.65 -0.22
CA ILE A 76 -22.36 6.44 0.13
C ILE A 76 -22.63 6.79 1.60
N PHE A 77 -21.78 6.30 2.52
CA PHE A 77 -21.93 6.63 3.94
C PHE A 77 -21.82 8.14 4.20
N ASN A 78 -20.85 8.82 3.61
CA ASN A 78 -20.73 10.28 3.76
C ASN A 78 -21.91 11.03 3.17
N LEU A 79 -22.47 10.54 2.05
CA LEU A 79 -23.63 11.15 1.40
C LEU A 79 -24.86 11.18 2.31
N PHE A 80 -25.12 10.08 3.04
CA PHE A 80 -26.33 9.89 3.82
C PHE A 80 -26.18 10.21 5.32
N LEU A 81 -24.97 10.07 5.88
CA LEU A 81 -24.76 10.32 7.32
C LEU A 81 -24.37 11.76 7.64
N THR A 82 -23.93 12.56 6.66
CA THR A 82 -23.52 13.94 6.92
C THR A 82 -24.76 14.81 7.11
N GLN A 83 -24.86 15.48 8.25
CA GLN A 83 -25.92 16.42 8.56
C GLN A 83 -25.65 17.76 7.86
N GLY A 84 -26.72 18.41 7.36
CA GLY A 84 -26.62 19.71 6.70
C GLY A 84 -27.95 20.13 6.07
N GLU A 85 -27.91 21.14 5.19
CA GLU A 85 -29.10 21.61 4.46
C GLU A 85 -29.64 20.51 3.53
N VAL A 86 -30.88 20.13 3.74
CA VAL A 86 -31.54 19.04 3.00
C VAL A 86 -31.89 19.54 1.59
N LEU A 87 -31.24 18.97 0.58
CA LEU A 87 -31.56 19.21 -0.83
C LEU A 87 -32.72 18.35 -1.31
N VAL A 88 -32.69 17.06 -0.95
CA VAL A 88 -33.71 16.08 -1.33
C VAL A 88 -33.94 15.16 -0.16
N GLN A 89 -35.21 14.99 0.23
CA GLN A 89 -35.63 14.03 1.23
C GLN A 89 -36.47 12.96 0.55
N PHE A 90 -35.99 11.72 0.57
CA PHE A 90 -36.71 10.56 0.07
C PHE A 90 -36.87 9.57 1.21
N TRP A 91 -38.06 9.59 1.80
CA TRP A 91 -38.49 8.75 2.94
C TRP A 91 -37.49 8.80 4.12
N ILE A 92 -36.58 7.84 4.24
CA ILE A 92 -35.61 7.74 5.35
C ILE A 92 -34.26 8.41 4.97
N PHE A 93 -33.96 8.52 3.68
CA PHE A 93 -32.68 9.05 3.17
C PHE A 93 -32.76 10.55 2.93
N LYS A 94 -31.87 11.29 3.60
CA LYS A 94 -31.71 12.75 3.41
C LYS A 94 -30.40 13.00 2.70
N ILE A 95 -30.47 13.59 1.51
CA ILE A 95 -29.29 14.04 0.78
C ILE A 95 -29.11 15.52 1.09
N THR A 96 -27.96 15.84 1.69
CA THR A 96 -27.60 17.19 2.08
C THR A 96 -26.52 17.77 1.17
N TYR A 97 -26.48 19.08 1.02
CA TYR A 97 -25.42 19.74 0.25
C TYR A 97 -24.03 19.45 0.83
N GLU A 98 -23.90 19.51 2.15
CA GLU A 98 -22.69 19.16 2.89
C GLU A 98 -22.32 17.69 2.72
N GLY A 99 -23.31 16.81 2.63
CA GLY A 99 -23.14 15.38 2.38
C GLY A 99 -22.48 15.11 1.02
N ILE A 100 -22.98 15.75 -0.03
CA ILE A 100 -22.41 15.63 -1.39
C ILE A 100 -20.97 16.16 -1.40
N LYS A 101 -20.74 17.33 -0.84
CA LYS A 101 -19.41 17.93 -0.77
C LYS A 101 -18.43 17.06 0.00
N SER A 102 -18.84 16.53 1.16
CA SER A 102 -18.03 15.66 1.99
C SER A 102 -17.73 14.31 1.30
N ALA A 103 -18.71 13.72 0.62
CA ALA A 103 -18.54 12.48 -0.12
C ALA A 103 -17.51 12.66 -1.25
N ILE A 104 -17.63 13.72 -2.05
CA ILE A 104 -16.68 14.01 -3.13
C ILE A 104 -15.28 14.25 -2.58
N LEU A 105 -15.14 15.09 -1.55
CA LEU A 105 -13.84 15.40 -0.95
C LEU A 105 -13.19 14.15 -0.33
N MET A 106 -14.00 13.24 0.28
CA MET A 106 -13.49 12.00 0.86
C MET A 106 -13.00 11.03 -0.21
N VAL A 107 -13.75 10.86 -1.29
CA VAL A 107 -13.34 10.01 -2.43
C VAL A 107 -12.06 10.55 -3.07
N VAL A 108 -11.99 11.86 -3.33
CA VAL A 108 -10.76 12.50 -3.87
C VAL A 108 -9.58 12.31 -2.93
N ARG A 109 -9.78 12.47 -1.62
CA ARG A 109 -8.73 12.22 -0.60
C ARG A 109 -8.23 10.80 -0.64
N LEU A 110 -9.11 9.81 -0.74
CA LEU A 110 -8.72 8.39 -0.86
C LEU A 110 -7.93 8.14 -2.14
N ILE A 111 -8.33 8.72 -3.27
CA ILE A 111 -7.57 8.63 -4.53
C ILE A 111 -6.16 9.19 -4.33
N TYR A 112 -6.03 10.35 -3.73
CA TYR A 112 -4.73 11.00 -3.50
C TYR A 112 -3.84 10.17 -2.58
N LEU A 113 -4.39 9.62 -1.49
CA LEU A 113 -3.67 8.73 -0.60
C LEU A 113 -3.12 7.50 -1.35
N ILE A 114 -3.98 6.84 -2.13
CA ILE A 114 -3.59 5.63 -2.84
C ILE A 114 -2.54 5.93 -3.91
N VAL A 115 -2.74 7.00 -4.69
CA VAL A 115 -1.79 7.38 -5.74
C VAL A 115 -0.45 7.78 -5.11
N GLY A 116 -0.46 8.61 -4.07
CA GLY A 116 0.76 9.04 -3.41
C GLY A 116 1.56 7.90 -2.76
N THR A 117 0.88 7.00 -2.05
CA THR A 117 1.53 5.80 -1.47
C THR A 117 1.99 4.80 -2.53
N SER A 118 1.25 4.67 -3.65
CA SER A 118 1.65 3.83 -4.78
C SER A 118 2.96 4.32 -5.41
N VAL A 119 3.18 5.63 -5.51
CA VAL A 119 4.46 6.15 -6.01
C VAL A 119 5.62 5.68 -5.14
N MET A 120 5.49 5.76 -3.81
CA MET A 120 6.51 5.27 -2.88
C MET A 120 6.77 3.78 -3.09
N THR A 121 5.71 2.96 -3.13
CA THR A 121 5.81 1.50 -3.28
C THR A 121 6.44 1.09 -4.62
N LEU A 122 6.09 1.79 -5.71
CA LEU A 122 6.62 1.52 -7.04
C LEU A 122 8.06 2.00 -7.24
N THR A 123 8.52 2.98 -6.45
CA THR A 123 9.87 3.57 -6.58
C THR A 123 10.86 3.13 -5.51
N THR A 124 10.46 2.25 -4.60
CA THR A 124 11.30 1.83 -3.46
C THR A 124 11.25 0.32 -3.32
N THR A 125 12.41 -0.33 -3.31
CA THR A 125 12.48 -1.77 -3.05
C THR A 125 12.27 -2.07 -1.56
N PRO A 126 11.81 -3.29 -1.20
CA PRO A 126 11.66 -3.68 0.21
C PRO A 126 12.95 -3.52 1.03
N ASN A 127 14.11 -3.86 0.44
CA ASN A 127 15.41 -3.70 1.09
C ASN A 127 15.73 -2.22 1.36
N GLN A 128 15.53 -1.36 0.36
CA GLN A 128 15.71 0.09 0.54
C GLN A 128 14.75 0.65 1.60
N LEU A 129 13.52 0.15 1.67
CA LEU A 129 12.56 0.58 2.68
C LEU A 129 13.03 0.20 4.09
N THR A 130 13.57 -1.02 4.26
CA THR A 130 14.13 -1.49 5.53
C THR A 130 15.32 -0.65 5.95
N ASP A 131 16.27 -0.39 5.03
CA ASP A 131 17.43 0.47 5.30
C ASP A 131 17.01 1.91 5.65
N GLY A 132 16.00 2.43 4.94
CA GLY A 132 15.41 3.74 5.23
C GLY A 132 14.78 3.80 6.61
N LEU A 133 14.05 2.75 6.99
CA LEU A 133 13.39 2.63 8.29
C LEU A 133 14.42 2.52 9.43
N GLU A 134 15.44 1.67 9.28
CA GLU A 134 16.54 1.57 10.24
C GLU A 134 17.16 2.94 10.53
N LYS A 135 17.57 3.58 9.45
CA LYS A 135 18.20 4.89 9.54
C LYS A 135 17.26 5.98 10.09
N ALA A 136 15.94 5.90 9.82
CA ALA A 136 14.95 6.82 10.36
C ALA A 136 14.70 6.59 11.86
N LEU A 137 14.77 5.34 12.30
CA LEU A 137 14.58 4.95 13.70
C LEU A 137 15.86 5.04 14.54
N MET A 138 17.03 5.23 13.91
CA MET A 138 18.32 5.32 14.62
C MET A 138 18.34 6.30 15.81
N PRO A 139 17.67 7.47 15.78
CA PRO A 139 17.57 8.34 16.95
C PRO A 139 16.92 7.69 18.17
N PHE A 140 16.03 6.72 17.95
CA PHE A 140 15.31 6.00 19.02
C PHE A 140 16.19 4.94 19.72
N SER A 141 17.35 4.60 19.16
CA SER A 141 18.32 3.73 19.83
C SER A 141 18.80 4.34 21.16
N LYS A 142 18.75 5.67 21.28
CA LYS A 142 19.05 6.38 22.54
C LYS A 142 18.06 6.07 23.66
N ILE A 143 16.86 5.58 23.34
CA ILE A 143 15.80 5.20 24.29
C ILE A 143 15.80 3.68 24.51
N LYS A 144 16.94 3.00 24.27
CA LYS A 144 17.13 1.54 24.43
C LYS A 144 16.25 0.69 23.50
N VAL A 145 15.78 1.24 22.38
CA VAL A 145 15.12 0.43 21.33
C VAL A 145 16.20 -0.25 20.50
N PRO A 146 16.18 -1.57 20.36
CA PRO A 146 17.19 -2.33 19.59
C PRO A 146 16.94 -2.19 18.07
N VAL A 147 17.10 -0.95 17.55
CA VAL A 147 16.77 -0.61 16.16
C VAL A 147 17.64 -1.39 15.17
N HIS A 148 18.92 -1.54 15.48
CA HIS A 148 19.87 -2.25 14.61
C HIS A 148 19.56 -3.74 14.52
N GLU A 149 19.22 -4.37 15.63
CA GLU A 149 18.84 -5.78 15.68
C GLU A 149 17.55 -6.04 14.90
N ILE A 150 16.56 -5.15 15.04
CA ILE A 150 15.30 -5.25 14.28
C ILE A 150 15.57 -5.11 12.78
N ALA A 151 16.38 -4.14 12.36
CA ALA A 151 16.73 -3.93 10.97
C ALA A 151 17.50 -5.13 10.39
N MET A 152 18.42 -5.69 11.16
CA MET A 152 19.17 -6.89 10.77
C MET A 152 18.23 -8.09 10.58
N MET A 153 17.30 -8.32 11.52
CA MET A 153 16.29 -9.38 11.38
C MET A 153 15.41 -9.19 10.14
N MET A 154 14.96 -7.94 9.87
CA MET A 154 14.16 -7.64 8.68
C MET A 154 14.95 -7.87 7.39
N SER A 155 16.21 -7.46 7.34
CA SER A 155 17.07 -7.64 6.16
C SER A 155 17.32 -9.13 5.87
N ILE A 156 17.57 -9.92 6.91
CA ILE A 156 17.70 -11.37 6.80
C ILE A 156 16.39 -11.97 6.30
N ALA A 157 15.26 -11.63 6.92
CA ALA A 157 13.95 -12.14 6.51
C ALA A 157 13.64 -11.83 5.04
N LEU A 158 13.84 -10.59 4.59
CA LEU A 158 13.61 -10.16 3.21
C LEU A 158 14.51 -10.91 2.21
N ARG A 159 15.72 -11.28 2.62
CA ARG A 159 16.62 -12.09 1.79
C ARG A 159 16.20 -13.55 1.73
N PHE A 160 15.70 -14.09 2.84
CA PHE A 160 15.27 -15.49 2.91
C PHE A 160 13.93 -15.75 2.21
N ILE A 161 13.00 -14.78 2.19
CA ILE A 161 11.69 -14.95 1.55
C ILE A 161 11.80 -15.44 0.09
N PRO A 162 12.57 -14.83 -0.82
CA PRO A 162 12.72 -15.35 -2.18
C PRO A 162 13.32 -16.76 -2.22
N ILE A 163 14.32 -17.04 -1.39
CA ILE A 163 14.98 -18.34 -1.30
C ILE A 163 13.98 -19.42 -0.87
N LEU A 164 13.17 -19.14 0.18
CA LEU A 164 12.15 -20.05 0.65
C LEU A 164 11.06 -20.30 -0.40
N VAL A 165 10.65 -19.28 -1.15
CA VAL A 165 9.67 -19.43 -2.23
C VAL A 165 10.22 -20.34 -3.33
N GLU A 166 11.47 -20.13 -3.78
CA GLU A 166 12.11 -20.97 -4.78
C GLU A 166 12.27 -22.41 -4.32
N GLU A 167 12.66 -22.60 -3.07
CA GLU A 167 12.83 -23.95 -2.49
C GLU A 167 11.48 -24.66 -2.32
N THR A 168 10.45 -23.91 -1.89
CA THR A 168 9.07 -24.42 -1.82
C THR A 168 8.58 -24.89 -3.19
N ASP A 169 8.83 -24.11 -4.26
CA ASP A 169 8.45 -24.45 -5.62
C ASP A 169 9.18 -25.72 -6.12
N LYS A 170 10.46 -25.90 -5.79
CA LYS A 170 11.24 -27.10 -6.12
C LYS A 170 10.68 -28.33 -5.40
N ILE A 171 10.44 -28.22 -4.08
CA ILE A 171 9.88 -29.30 -3.28
C ILE A 171 8.48 -29.67 -3.78
N MET A 172 7.65 -28.67 -4.09
CA MET A 172 6.31 -28.90 -4.65
C MET A 172 6.34 -29.66 -5.97
N LYS A 173 7.23 -29.28 -6.90
CA LYS A 173 7.43 -30.00 -8.16
C LYS A 173 7.92 -31.45 -7.95
N ALA A 174 8.83 -31.65 -7.02
CA ALA A 174 9.32 -32.99 -6.68
C ALA A 174 8.21 -33.85 -6.06
N GLN A 175 7.35 -33.31 -5.22
CA GLN A 175 6.22 -34.02 -4.64
C GLN A 175 5.13 -34.34 -5.67
N MET A 176 4.87 -33.42 -6.61
CA MET A 176 3.96 -33.68 -7.76
C MET A 176 4.48 -34.82 -8.61
N ALA A 177 5.79 -34.90 -8.87
CA ALA A 177 6.40 -36.00 -9.60
C ALA A 177 6.28 -37.37 -8.85
N ARG A 178 6.11 -37.33 -7.52
CA ARG A 178 5.83 -38.50 -6.67
C ARG A 178 4.35 -38.83 -6.52
N GLY A 179 3.47 -38.13 -7.28
CA GLY A 179 2.02 -38.34 -7.28
C GLY A 179 1.24 -37.57 -6.25
N ALA A 180 1.84 -36.56 -5.61
CA ALA A 180 1.11 -35.67 -4.72
C ALA A 180 0.25 -34.71 -5.55
N ASP A 181 -1.01 -34.56 -5.17
CA ASP A 181 -1.98 -33.70 -5.83
C ASP A 181 -2.28 -32.47 -4.93
N PHE A 182 -1.83 -31.31 -5.37
CA PHE A 182 -2.02 -30.03 -4.67
C PHE A 182 -3.20 -29.22 -5.23
N GLU A 183 -3.74 -29.60 -6.39
CA GLU A 183 -4.77 -28.83 -7.09
C GLU A 183 -6.17 -29.40 -6.86
N SER A 184 -6.33 -30.73 -6.82
CA SER A 184 -7.63 -31.37 -6.67
C SER A 184 -7.95 -31.70 -5.19
N GLY A 185 -9.18 -31.41 -4.76
CA GLY A 185 -9.70 -31.85 -3.50
C GLY A 185 -10.10 -30.77 -2.50
N ASN A 186 -10.67 -31.22 -1.38
CA ASN A 186 -11.16 -30.36 -0.30
C ASN A 186 -9.98 -29.65 0.42
N ILE A 187 -10.24 -28.48 1.03
CA ILE A 187 -9.24 -27.65 1.76
C ILE A 187 -8.40 -28.50 2.73
N ILE A 188 -9.02 -29.49 3.37
CA ILE A 188 -8.35 -30.40 4.32
C ILE A 188 -7.33 -31.33 3.60
N LYS A 189 -7.65 -31.80 2.38
CA LYS A 189 -6.72 -32.62 1.58
C LYS A 189 -5.54 -31.77 1.08
N LYS A 190 -5.81 -30.52 0.66
CA LYS A 190 -4.74 -29.57 0.28
C LYS A 190 -3.83 -29.25 1.46
N ALA A 191 -4.39 -29.02 2.65
CA ALA A 191 -3.59 -28.79 3.86
C ALA A 191 -2.72 -30.02 4.23
N LYS A 192 -3.27 -31.25 4.11
CA LYS A 192 -2.50 -32.49 4.34
C LYS A 192 -1.38 -32.68 3.31
N ALA A 193 -1.60 -32.32 2.06
CA ALA A 193 -0.59 -32.37 1.00
C ALA A 193 0.55 -31.37 1.21
N MET A 194 0.32 -30.30 1.99
CA MET A 194 1.35 -29.32 2.34
C MET A 194 2.27 -29.74 3.50
N ILE A 195 1.87 -30.73 4.32
CA ILE A 195 2.71 -31.21 5.44
C ILE A 195 4.09 -31.70 4.98
N PRO A 196 4.22 -32.50 3.89
CA PRO A 196 5.53 -32.93 3.40
C PRO A 196 6.40 -31.80 2.82
N LEU A 197 5.84 -30.63 2.60
CA LEU A 197 6.59 -29.43 2.17
C LEU A 197 7.29 -28.75 3.36
N LEU A 198 6.69 -28.81 4.55
CA LEU A 198 7.20 -28.13 5.75
C LEU A 198 8.33 -28.88 6.44
N VAL A 199 8.42 -30.21 6.26
CA VAL A 199 9.43 -31.04 6.93
C VAL A 199 10.85 -30.81 6.38
N PRO A 200 11.08 -30.65 5.04
CA PRO A 200 12.42 -30.41 4.49
C PRO A 200 12.81 -28.92 4.40
N LEU A 201 11.93 -27.98 4.74
CA LEU A 201 12.21 -26.56 4.79
C LEU A 201 12.86 -26.16 6.12
#